data_d309ccbb2df5aaffdd4e4aa64ced6221
#
_entry.id   d309ccbb2df5aaffdd4e4aa64ced6221
#
_cell.length_a   1.000
_cell.length_b   1.000
_cell.length_c   1.000
_cell.angle_alpha   90.00
_cell.angle_beta   90.00
_cell.angle_gamma   90.00
#
_symmetry.space_group_name_H-M   'P 1'
#
loop_
_entity.id
_entity.type
_entity.pdbx_description
1 polymer ?
#
loop_
_entity_poly.entity_id
_entity_poly.type
_entity_poly.pdbx_seq_one_letter_code
_entity_poly.pdbx_strand_id
1 'polypeptide(L)'
;MGEATLDKEQALAFLHDTVTPSLGCTEPACAALAAAAAAGELRGSVRSVSLTVNPGLYKNGMSVAIPGFDRVGMDYAAALGALIGTDAGELQIFEAITPEIAQQAKELVASGNVSVAVDYGRKGIYASCEVASGNEIARAVIEGSHTNLVMVSRNGAVCMRKERPGEGGGEDFACSLKGM
;
A
#
# COMPACT_ATOMS: atom_id res chain seq x y z
N MET A 1 22.74 -18.04 -32.28
CA MET A 1 22.09 -17.67 -30.99
C MET A 1 22.42 -16.21 -30.77
N GLY A 2 21.49 -15.30 -31.04
CA GLY A 2 21.70 -13.86 -30.86
C GLY A 2 21.59 -13.53 -29.35
N GLU A 3 22.62 -12.92 -28.81
CA GLU A 3 22.53 -12.27 -27.50
C GLU A 3 21.49 -11.14 -27.64
N ALA A 4 20.42 -11.23 -26.85
CA ALA A 4 19.49 -10.13 -26.68
C ALA A 4 20.20 -9.06 -25.85
N THR A 5 20.93 -8.18 -26.51
CA THR A 5 21.46 -6.96 -25.88
C THR A 5 20.28 -6.03 -25.65
N LEU A 6 19.94 -5.81 -24.38
CA LEU A 6 18.99 -4.75 -24.03
C LEU A 6 19.57 -3.42 -24.54
N ASP A 7 18.82 -2.72 -25.38
CA ASP A 7 19.19 -1.37 -25.79
C ASP A 7 19.21 -0.45 -24.57
N LYS A 8 20.17 0.48 -24.53
CA LYS A 8 20.34 1.42 -23.41
C LYS A 8 19.07 2.23 -23.15
N GLU A 9 18.33 2.61 -24.19
CA GLU A 9 17.08 3.35 -24.05
C GLU A 9 15.97 2.49 -23.42
N GLN A 10 15.87 1.22 -23.83
CA GLN A 10 14.92 0.28 -23.23
C GLN A 10 15.27 -0.02 -21.77
N ALA A 11 16.56 -0.16 -21.44
CA ALA A 11 17.01 -0.35 -20.07
C ALA A 11 16.73 0.88 -19.19
N LEU A 12 16.95 2.08 -19.71
CA LEU A 12 16.63 3.32 -18.99
C LEU A 12 15.12 3.50 -18.81
N ALA A 13 14.32 3.22 -19.81
CA ALA A 13 12.86 3.27 -19.71
C ALA A 13 12.36 2.28 -18.63
N PHE A 14 12.87 1.05 -18.66
CA PHE A 14 12.55 0.04 -17.63
C PHE A 14 12.94 0.50 -16.21
N LEU A 15 14.12 1.11 -16.04
CA LEU A 15 14.55 1.64 -14.76
C LEU A 15 13.66 2.80 -14.29
N HIS A 16 13.29 3.72 -15.17
CA HIS A 16 12.39 4.82 -14.86
C HIS A 16 11.00 4.35 -14.44
N ASP A 17 10.49 3.29 -15.05
CA ASP A 17 9.18 2.72 -14.70
C ASP A 17 9.23 1.88 -13.42
N THR A 18 10.40 1.31 -13.09
CA THR A 18 10.53 0.34 -11.99
C THR A 18 11.09 0.95 -10.71
N VAL A 19 11.94 1.98 -10.83
CA VAL A 19 12.59 2.63 -9.68
C VAL A 19 11.76 3.81 -9.21
N THR A 20 11.06 3.63 -8.10
CA THR A 20 10.30 4.69 -7.44
C THR A 20 11.00 5.09 -6.15
N PRO A 21 11.19 6.40 -5.87
CA PRO A 21 11.70 6.86 -4.58
C PRO A 21 10.84 6.31 -3.44
N SER A 22 11.48 5.75 -2.42
CA SER A 22 10.80 5.22 -1.24
C SER A 22 11.51 5.67 0.03
N LEU A 23 10.75 6.11 1.01
CA LEU A 23 11.25 6.36 2.35
C LEU A 23 11.06 5.09 3.20
N GLY A 24 12.09 4.26 3.28
CA GLY A 24 12.07 3.00 4.02
C GLY A 24 11.51 1.83 3.23
N CYS A 25 10.90 0.87 3.93
CA CYS A 25 10.36 -0.35 3.34
C CYS A 25 9.01 -0.10 2.64
N THR A 26 8.82 -0.73 1.49
CA THR A 26 7.64 -0.55 0.65
C THR A 26 6.37 -1.20 1.21
N GLU A 27 6.47 -2.23 2.03
CA GLU A 27 5.31 -2.94 2.59
C GLU A 27 4.51 -2.10 3.59
N PRO A 28 5.13 -1.45 4.62
CA PRO A 28 4.41 -0.51 5.46
C PRO A 28 3.87 0.70 4.67
N ALA A 29 4.62 1.21 3.68
CA ALA A 29 4.17 2.31 2.84
C ALA A 29 2.93 1.92 2.03
N CYS A 30 2.88 0.71 1.45
CA CYS A 30 1.72 0.18 0.75
C CYS A 30 0.47 0.12 1.65
N ALA A 31 0.63 -0.35 2.90
CA ALA A 31 -0.47 -0.38 3.87
C ALA A 31 -0.96 1.04 4.22
N ALA A 32 -0.03 1.96 4.43
CA ALA A 32 -0.34 3.36 4.71
C ALA A 32 -1.05 4.04 3.53
N LEU A 33 -0.60 3.79 2.29
CA LEU A 33 -1.23 4.31 1.08
C LEU A 33 -2.67 3.83 0.91
N ALA A 34 -2.92 2.53 1.12
CA ALA A 34 -4.29 2.00 1.07
C ALA A 34 -5.19 2.66 2.12
N ALA A 35 -4.67 2.87 3.34
CA ALA A 35 -5.40 3.52 4.41
C ALA A 35 -5.64 5.01 4.12
N ALA A 36 -4.64 5.72 3.60
CA ALA A 36 -4.74 7.13 3.24
C ALA A 36 -5.75 7.38 2.11
N ALA A 37 -5.70 6.57 1.05
CA ALA A 37 -6.64 6.65 -0.06
C ALA A 37 -8.09 6.39 0.39
N ALA A 38 -8.31 5.47 1.33
CA ALA A 38 -9.63 5.26 1.91
C ALA A 38 -10.05 6.45 2.78
N ALA A 39 -9.18 6.93 3.67
CA ALA A 39 -9.48 8.03 4.58
C ALA A 39 -9.76 9.35 3.84
N GLY A 40 -9.09 9.60 2.72
CA GLY A 40 -9.31 10.78 1.87
C GLY A 40 -10.73 10.92 1.34
N GLU A 41 -11.50 9.84 1.25
CA GLU A 41 -12.89 9.84 0.86
C GLU A 41 -13.86 10.20 2.01
N LEU A 42 -13.39 10.22 3.24
CA LEU A 42 -14.23 10.42 4.42
C LEU A 42 -14.30 11.89 4.86
N ARG A 43 -15.42 12.26 5.43
CA ARG A 43 -15.61 13.57 6.04
C ARG A 43 -15.64 13.43 7.56
N GLY A 44 -14.54 13.68 8.21
CA GLY A 44 -14.47 13.65 9.67
C GLY A 44 -13.35 12.79 10.22
N SER A 45 -13.30 12.65 11.55
CA SER A 45 -12.19 11.97 12.22
C SER A 45 -12.24 10.45 12.05
N VAL A 46 -11.09 9.86 11.78
CA VAL A 46 -10.92 8.40 11.72
C VAL A 46 -11.29 7.77 13.07
N ARG A 47 -12.13 6.75 13.04
CA ARG A 47 -12.56 5.99 14.23
C ARG A 47 -12.01 4.58 14.26
N SER A 48 -11.93 3.91 13.11
CA SER A 48 -11.35 2.59 13.04
C SER A 48 -10.72 2.33 11.67
N VAL A 49 -9.77 1.41 11.65
CA VAL A 49 -9.01 1.00 10.47
C VAL A 49 -8.96 -0.52 10.42
N SER A 50 -9.35 -1.11 9.31
CA SER A 50 -9.26 -2.56 9.08
C SER A 50 -8.45 -2.82 7.82
N LEU A 51 -7.25 -3.35 7.99
CA LEU A 51 -6.32 -3.69 6.92
C LEU A 51 -6.35 -5.19 6.64
N THR A 52 -6.49 -5.57 5.37
CA THR A 52 -6.32 -6.94 4.92
C THR A 52 -5.22 -7.00 3.87
N VAL A 53 -4.22 -7.86 4.08
CA VAL A 53 -3.05 -7.98 3.20
C VAL A 53 -2.78 -9.43 2.81
N ASN A 54 -2.00 -9.64 1.73
CA ASN A 54 -1.50 -10.98 1.41
C ASN A 54 -0.39 -11.41 2.39
N PRO A 55 -0.09 -12.73 2.50
CA PRO A 55 0.91 -13.25 3.44
C PRO A 55 2.31 -12.66 3.27
N GLY A 56 2.74 -12.40 2.02
CA GLY A 56 4.05 -11.82 1.74
C GLY A 56 4.20 -10.42 2.30
N LEU A 57 3.21 -9.57 2.05
CA LEU A 57 3.20 -8.18 2.53
C LEU A 57 3.15 -8.14 4.07
N TYR A 58 2.36 -9.02 4.70
CA TYR A 58 2.31 -9.13 6.16
C TYR A 58 3.66 -9.56 6.74
N LYS A 59 4.21 -10.67 6.22
CA LYS A 59 5.49 -11.22 6.70
C LYS A 59 6.62 -10.19 6.65
N ASN A 60 6.72 -9.47 5.55
CA ASN A 60 7.79 -8.50 5.35
C ASN A 60 7.57 -7.20 6.14
N GLY A 61 6.31 -6.77 6.34
CA GLY A 61 6.00 -5.48 6.97
C GLY A 61 5.78 -5.53 8.48
N MET A 62 5.48 -6.70 9.06
CA MET A 62 5.01 -6.83 10.45
C MET A 62 6.00 -6.35 11.53
N SER A 63 7.29 -6.36 11.24
CA SER A 63 8.36 -5.99 12.19
C SER A 63 9.32 -4.94 11.65
N VAL A 64 8.92 -4.25 10.60
CA VAL A 64 9.76 -3.24 9.96
C VAL A 64 9.54 -1.88 10.61
N ALA A 65 10.64 -1.15 10.80
CA ALA A 65 10.60 0.21 11.29
C ALA A 65 9.93 1.16 10.30
N ILE A 66 9.11 2.06 10.81
CA ILE A 66 8.45 3.11 10.04
C ILE A 66 9.32 4.39 10.18
N PRO A 67 9.80 4.97 9.07
CA PRO A 67 10.59 6.19 9.11
C PRO A 67 9.86 7.33 9.84
N GLY A 68 10.58 8.01 10.73
CA GLY A 68 9.99 9.10 11.53
C GLY A 68 9.06 8.68 12.66
N PHE A 69 8.95 7.37 12.93
CA PHE A 69 8.06 6.83 13.96
C PHE A 69 8.77 5.81 14.85
N ASP A 70 8.41 5.75 16.13
CA ASP A 70 9.10 4.95 17.17
C ASP A 70 8.48 3.56 17.40
N ARG A 71 7.55 3.14 16.54
CA ARG A 71 6.91 1.83 16.57
C ARG A 71 7.08 1.12 15.23
N VAL A 72 6.80 -0.18 15.23
CA VAL A 72 6.86 -1.06 14.07
C VAL A 72 5.52 -1.74 13.88
N GLY A 73 5.23 -2.20 12.68
CA GLY A 73 4.08 -3.03 12.39
C GLY A 73 3.09 -2.44 11.40
N MET A 74 2.29 -3.32 10.82
CA MET A 74 1.32 -2.98 9.78
C MET A 74 0.11 -2.23 10.34
N ASP A 75 -0.22 -2.43 11.61
CA ASP A 75 -1.26 -1.72 12.35
C ASP A 75 -0.92 -0.23 12.48
N TYR A 76 0.30 0.09 12.90
CA TYR A 76 0.76 1.47 12.96
C TYR A 76 0.88 2.10 11.59
N ALA A 77 1.37 1.36 10.58
CA ALA A 77 1.43 1.86 9.22
C ALA A 77 0.05 2.23 8.67
N ALA A 78 -0.95 1.38 8.86
CA ALA A 78 -2.33 1.66 8.46
C ALA A 78 -2.94 2.83 9.25
N ALA A 79 -2.72 2.90 10.57
CA ALA A 79 -3.19 4.01 11.39
C ALA A 79 -2.61 5.35 10.94
N LEU A 80 -1.29 5.41 10.70
CA LEU A 80 -0.60 6.60 10.22
C LEU A 80 -1.15 7.03 8.86
N GLY A 81 -1.28 6.11 7.91
CA GLY A 81 -1.85 6.41 6.59
C GLY A 81 -3.26 6.98 6.67
N ALA A 82 -4.13 6.37 7.48
CA ALA A 82 -5.49 6.85 7.67
C ALA A 82 -5.55 8.25 8.28
N LEU A 83 -4.64 8.59 9.20
CA LEU A 83 -4.57 9.90 9.83
C LEU A 83 -3.91 10.97 8.94
N ILE A 84 -2.99 10.59 8.06
CA ILE A 84 -2.43 11.47 7.03
C ILE A 84 -3.52 11.82 6.01
N GLY A 85 -4.36 10.86 5.61
CA GLY A 85 -5.57 11.11 4.81
C GLY A 85 -5.32 11.53 3.36
N THR A 86 -4.08 11.42 2.87
CA THR A 86 -3.72 11.67 1.47
C THR A 86 -2.63 10.70 1.02
N ASP A 87 -2.77 10.19 -0.19
CA ASP A 87 -1.83 9.28 -0.83
C ASP A 87 -0.82 9.99 -1.76
N ALA A 88 -0.82 11.33 -1.78
CA ALA A 88 -0.01 12.13 -2.67
C ALA A 88 1.52 11.93 -2.51
N GLY A 89 1.96 11.44 -1.35
CA GLY A 89 3.37 11.11 -1.08
C GLY A 89 3.83 9.76 -1.64
N GLU A 90 2.91 8.94 -2.16
CA GLU A 90 3.21 7.57 -2.58
C GLU A 90 4.07 6.81 -1.55
N LEU A 91 5.20 6.18 -1.96
CA LEU A 91 6.09 5.46 -1.05
C LEU A 91 6.88 6.36 -0.07
N GLN A 92 6.75 7.67 -0.18
CA GLN A 92 7.29 8.67 0.76
C GLN A 92 6.22 9.18 1.75
N ILE A 93 5.06 8.55 1.83
CA ILE A 93 3.91 8.95 2.65
C ILE A 93 4.28 9.28 4.11
N PHE A 94 5.28 8.61 4.66
CA PHE A 94 5.71 8.82 6.05
C PHE A 94 6.45 10.15 6.29
N GLU A 95 6.82 10.91 5.24
CA GLU A 95 7.33 12.28 5.39
C GLU A 95 6.27 13.24 5.96
N ALA A 96 4.99 12.89 5.81
CA ALA A 96 3.89 13.67 6.35
C ALA A 96 3.60 13.42 7.85
N ILE A 97 4.37 12.56 8.52
CA ILE A 97 4.18 12.28 9.95
C ILE A 97 4.55 13.51 10.78
N THR A 98 3.57 14.06 11.49
CA THR A 98 3.78 15.07 12.52
C THR A 98 3.74 14.45 13.92
N PRO A 99 4.23 15.13 14.97
CA PRO A 99 4.11 14.64 16.34
C PRO A 99 2.66 14.35 16.76
N GLU A 100 1.69 15.13 16.26
CA GLU A 100 0.27 14.98 16.54
C GLU A 100 -0.28 13.71 15.87
N ILE A 101 0.05 13.48 14.58
CA ILE A 101 -0.33 12.26 13.84
C ILE A 101 0.29 11.03 14.52
N ALA A 102 1.55 11.12 14.91
CA ALA A 102 2.24 10.03 15.61
C ALA A 102 1.56 9.66 16.93
N GLN A 103 1.15 10.66 17.72
CA GLN A 103 0.46 10.43 18.97
C GLN A 103 -0.95 9.84 18.76
N GLN A 104 -1.72 10.39 17.81
CA GLN A 104 -3.04 9.88 17.47
C GLN A 104 -2.99 8.43 16.94
N ALA A 105 -1.98 8.07 16.16
CA ALA A 105 -1.79 6.70 15.68
C ALA A 105 -1.57 5.72 16.84
N LYS A 106 -0.75 6.10 17.83
CA LYS A 106 -0.54 5.29 19.05
C LYS A 106 -1.84 5.09 19.83
N GLU A 107 -2.62 6.14 19.99
CA GLU A 107 -3.92 6.10 20.69
C GLU A 107 -4.94 5.23 19.93
N LEU A 108 -5.01 5.37 18.60
CA LEU A 108 -5.91 4.59 17.76
C LEU A 108 -5.60 3.10 17.82
N VAL A 109 -4.31 2.72 17.78
CA VAL A 109 -3.87 1.32 17.91
C VAL A 109 -4.12 0.82 19.35
N ALA A 110 -3.76 1.59 20.36
CA ALA A 110 -3.94 1.22 21.76
C ALA A 110 -5.40 1.04 22.16
N SER A 111 -6.32 1.76 21.51
CA SER A 111 -7.78 1.61 21.74
C SER A 111 -8.38 0.34 21.10
N GLY A 112 -7.59 -0.45 20.36
CA GLY A 112 -8.07 -1.66 19.67
C GLY A 112 -8.90 -1.37 18.41
N ASN A 113 -8.86 -0.13 17.90
CA ASN A 113 -9.62 0.28 16.73
C ASN A 113 -8.87 0.09 15.40
N VAL A 114 -7.70 -0.56 15.45
CA VAL A 114 -6.94 -0.95 14.26
C VAL A 114 -6.80 -2.46 14.23
N SER A 115 -7.20 -3.07 13.13
CA SER A 115 -7.09 -4.51 12.92
C SER A 115 -6.31 -4.82 11.64
N VAL A 116 -5.52 -5.90 11.70
CA VAL A 116 -4.79 -6.41 10.53
C VAL A 116 -5.13 -7.88 10.34
N ALA A 117 -5.59 -8.22 9.15
CA ALA A 117 -5.91 -9.58 8.73
C ALA A 117 -5.04 -10.02 7.55
N VAL A 118 -4.83 -11.33 7.43
CA VAL A 118 -4.09 -11.93 6.31
C VAL A 118 -5.04 -12.76 5.46
N ASP A 119 -5.14 -12.41 4.18
CA ASP A 119 -5.87 -13.20 3.18
C ASP A 119 -4.92 -14.18 2.48
N TYR A 120 -4.94 -15.43 2.91
CA TYR A 120 -4.10 -16.50 2.38
C TYR A 120 -4.48 -16.93 0.95
N GLY A 121 -5.64 -16.52 0.45
CA GLY A 121 -6.07 -16.76 -0.93
C GLY A 121 -5.42 -15.82 -1.94
N ARG A 122 -4.83 -14.72 -1.47
CA ARG A 122 -4.19 -13.72 -2.34
C ARG A 122 -2.76 -14.08 -2.68
N LYS A 123 -2.47 -14.10 -3.99
CA LYS A 123 -1.13 -14.24 -4.53
C LYS A 123 -0.65 -12.88 -5.03
N GLY A 124 0.64 -12.57 -4.84
CA GLY A 124 1.20 -11.29 -5.21
C GLY A 124 0.84 -10.15 -4.22
N ILE A 125 1.20 -8.92 -4.56
CA ILE A 125 0.96 -7.75 -3.71
C ILE A 125 -0.54 -7.47 -3.65
N TYR A 126 -1.06 -7.40 -2.43
CA TYR A 126 -2.45 -7.06 -2.15
C TYR A 126 -2.57 -6.39 -0.80
N ALA A 127 -3.16 -5.21 -0.77
CA ALA A 127 -3.56 -4.51 0.43
C ALA A 127 -4.96 -3.91 0.23
N SER A 128 -5.88 -4.20 1.14
CA SER A 128 -7.21 -3.62 1.18
C SER A 128 -7.41 -3.00 2.55
N CYS A 129 -7.65 -1.71 2.58
CA CYS A 129 -7.91 -0.99 3.82
C CYS A 129 -9.33 -0.42 3.82
N GLU A 130 -10.04 -0.67 4.90
CA GLU A 130 -11.32 -0.06 5.20
C GLU A 130 -11.15 0.90 6.38
N VAL A 131 -11.59 2.14 6.23
CA VAL A 131 -11.53 3.17 7.25
C VAL A 131 -12.95 3.65 7.54
N ALA A 132 -13.28 3.78 8.82
CA ALA A 132 -14.57 4.30 9.25
C ALA A 132 -14.43 5.65 9.97
N SER A 133 -15.39 6.55 9.72
CA SER A 133 -15.52 7.87 10.34
C SER A 133 -17.00 8.17 10.58
N GLY A 134 -17.42 8.16 11.84
CA GLY A 134 -18.84 8.34 12.16
C GLY A 134 -19.71 7.24 11.54
N ASN A 135 -20.59 7.63 10.62
CA ASN A 135 -21.47 6.72 9.87
C ASN A 135 -20.95 6.43 8.44
N GLU A 136 -19.77 6.92 8.09
CA GLU A 136 -19.18 6.74 6.78
C GLU A 136 -18.11 5.66 6.82
N ILE A 137 -18.05 4.86 5.78
CA ILE A 137 -17.03 3.82 5.57
C ILE A 137 -16.45 4.02 4.18
N ALA A 138 -15.13 4.07 4.08
CA ALA A 138 -14.45 4.04 2.80
C ALA A 138 -13.47 2.88 2.74
N ARG A 139 -13.26 2.37 1.53
CA ARG A 139 -12.35 1.25 1.28
C ARG A 139 -11.49 1.55 0.07
N ALA A 140 -10.20 1.25 0.18
CA ALA A 140 -9.26 1.31 -0.93
C ALA A 140 -8.53 -0.02 -1.09
N VAL A 141 -8.15 -0.35 -2.34
CA VAL A 141 -7.44 -1.58 -2.68
C VAL A 141 -6.24 -1.26 -3.56
N ILE A 142 -5.09 -1.76 -3.14
CA ILE A 142 -3.84 -1.79 -3.90
C ILE A 142 -3.57 -3.23 -4.31
N GLU A 143 -3.27 -3.48 -5.59
CA GLU A 143 -3.04 -4.82 -6.13
C GLU A 143 -1.97 -4.81 -7.24
N GLY A 144 -1.11 -5.84 -7.27
CA GLY A 144 -0.09 -6.04 -8.29
C GLY A 144 1.24 -5.33 -8.03
N SER A 145 1.23 -4.06 -7.63
CA SER A 145 2.41 -3.33 -7.16
C SER A 145 2.09 -2.51 -5.92
N HIS A 146 3.11 -2.05 -5.18
CA HIS A 146 2.94 -1.37 -3.88
C HIS A 146 2.23 -0.01 -3.95
N THR A 147 2.14 0.59 -5.13
CA THR A 147 1.49 1.89 -5.37
C THR A 147 0.29 1.81 -6.31
N ASN A 148 -0.02 0.64 -6.86
CA ASN A 148 -1.10 0.50 -7.82
C ASN A 148 -2.47 0.44 -7.12
N LEU A 149 -3.01 1.60 -6.84
CA LEU A 149 -4.37 1.77 -6.33
C LEU A 149 -5.37 1.39 -7.42
N VAL A 150 -6.12 0.32 -7.23
CA VAL A 150 -7.04 -0.25 -8.23
C VAL A 150 -8.50 0.05 -7.94
N MET A 151 -8.85 0.38 -6.69
CA MET A 151 -10.23 0.67 -6.33
C MET A 151 -10.30 1.56 -5.10
N VAL A 152 -11.20 2.54 -5.13
CA VAL A 152 -11.64 3.30 -3.96
C VAL A 152 -13.16 3.34 -3.97
N SER A 153 -13.76 3.14 -2.80
CA SER A 153 -15.22 3.20 -2.61
C SER A 153 -15.55 3.89 -1.30
N ARG A 154 -16.74 4.52 -1.26
CA ARG A 154 -17.31 5.15 -0.07
C ARG A 154 -18.75 4.72 0.11
N ASN A 155 -19.12 4.24 1.28
CA ASN A 155 -20.45 3.74 1.62
C ASN A 155 -20.99 2.74 0.59
N GLY A 156 -20.11 1.87 0.05
CA GLY A 156 -20.44 0.88 -0.96
C GLY A 156 -20.45 1.40 -2.40
N ALA A 157 -20.47 2.72 -2.63
CA ALA A 157 -20.36 3.29 -3.97
C ALA A 157 -18.89 3.38 -4.40
N VAL A 158 -18.58 2.88 -5.60
CA VAL A 158 -17.22 2.95 -6.17
C VAL A 158 -16.96 4.37 -6.66
N CYS A 159 -15.95 5.02 -6.07
CA CYS A 159 -15.50 6.37 -6.45
C CYS A 159 -14.45 6.31 -7.56
N MET A 160 -13.56 5.30 -7.50
CA MET A 160 -12.50 5.07 -8.48
C MET A 160 -12.30 3.57 -8.69
N ARG A 161 -12.13 3.16 -9.95
CA ARG A 161 -11.70 1.81 -10.33
C ARG A 161 -10.79 1.91 -11.54
N LYS A 162 -9.59 1.33 -11.42
CA LYS A 162 -8.77 1.04 -12.60
C LYS A 162 -9.24 -0.28 -13.19
N GLU A 163 -9.35 -0.33 -14.51
CA GLU A 163 -9.52 -1.61 -15.21
C GLU A 163 -8.28 -2.48 -14.88
N ARG A 164 -8.51 -3.71 -14.48
CA ARG A 164 -7.40 -4.67 -14.40
C ARG A 164 -6.79 -4.75 -15.79
N PRO A 165 -5.46 -4.66 -15.95
CA PRO A 165 -4.85 -5.04 -17.22
C PRO A 165 -5.40 -6.43 -17.53
N GLY A 166 -6.06 -6.57 -18.68
CA GLY A 166 -6.80 -7.76 -19.06
C GLY A 166 -5.93 -8.99 -18.92
N GLU A 167 -6.55 -10.14 -18.68
CA GLU A 167 -5.98 -11.47 -18.90
C GLU A 167 -5.71 -11.66 -20.40
N GLY A 168 -4.79 -10.88 -20.92
CA GLY A 168 -4.42 -10.81 -22.32
C GLY A 168 -2.96 -10.38 -22.44
N GLY A 169 -2.04 -11.36 -22.50
CA GLY A 169 -0.70 -11.19 -22.99
C GLY A 169 0.30 -10.60 -22.02
N GLY A 170 0.54 -11.26 -20.90
CA GLY A 170 1.84 -11.17 -20.23
C GLY A 170 2.85 -11.93 -21.09
N GLU A 171 3.71 -11.23 -21.81
CA GLU A 171 4.95 -11.85 -22.26
C GLU A 171 5.73 -12.18 -20.98
N ASP A 172 5.75 -13.47 -20.65
CA ASP A 172 6.64 -14.03 -19.64
C ASP A 172 8.09 -13.75 -20.05
N PHE A 173 8.68 -12.69 -19.50
CA PHE A 173 10.13 -12.59 -19.44
C PHE A 173 10.63 -13.62 -18.43
N ALA A 174 10.56 -14.88 -18.81
CA ALA A 174 11.29 -15.95 -18.16
C ALA A 174 12.77 -15.75 -18.46
N CYS A 175 13.45 -15.04 -17.57
CA CYS A 175 14.90 -15.04 -17.53
C CYS A 175 15.35 -16.45 -17.20
N SER A 176 15.58 -17.25 -18.23
CA SER A 176 16.12 -18.61 -18.13
C SER A 176 17.59 -18.52 -17.75
N LEU A 177 17.90 -18.50 -16.48
CA LEU A 177 19.22 -18.87 -15.97
C LEU A 177 19.36 -20.39 -16.12
N LYS A 178 19.69 -20.85 -17.31
CA LYS A 178 20.22 -22.20 -17.53
C LYS A 178 21.70 -22.08 -17.84
N GLY A 179 22.51 -22.64 -16.94
CA GLY A 179 23.77 -23.28 -17.27
C GLY A 179 25.03 -22.53 -16.88
N MET A 180 25.51 -22.83 -15.74
CA MET A 180 26.91 -23.26 -15.53
C MET A 180 26.89 -24.57 -14.79
#